data_51162da8f4753e2a0edf7b59fb5abad0
#
_entry.id   51162da8f4753e2a0edf7b59fb5abad0
#
_cell.length_a   1.000
_cell.length_b   1.000
_cell.length_c   1.000
_cell.angle_alpha   90.00
_cell.angle_beta   90.00
_cell.angle_gamma   90.00
#
_symmetry.space_group_name_H-M   'P 1'
#
loop_
_entity.id
_entity.type
_entity.pdbx_description
1 polymer ?
#
loop_
_entity_poly.entity_id
_entity_poly.type
_entity_poly.pdbx_seq_one_letter_code
_entity_poly.pdbx_strand_id
1 'polypeptide(L)'
;HCELGLDHAMCSEWARVGSASAARSIFGGFVALVPPKWWAVPMAKKEHWPLEVVVAVTNTEAKGVSSGEGMERSRLTSPYYNAWLRDAAADFTTTSDAISSKDFAALGAVAELSCLKMHSVMLTSQPTLSYWTPASIACMDRVRDLRAEGHDVFFTVDAGPQIKAVCLPSSANAVAEALSKTPGVINVIRSTLGDGARVLE
;
A
#
# COMPACT_ATOMS: atom_id res chain seq x y z
N HIS A 1 7.82 24.03 -18.97
CA HIS A 1 9.03 23.20 -18.76
C HIS A 1 10.08 24.06 -18.08
N CYS A 2 10.31 23.81 -16.77
CA CYS A 2 11.48 24.35 -16.09
C CYS A 2 12.62 23.36 -16.31
N GLU A 3 13.60 23.70 -17.14
CA GLU A 3 14.82 22.92 -17.31
C GLU A 3 15.71 23.09 -16.07
N LEU A 4 15.32 22.43 -14.96
CA LEU A 4 16.04 22.56 -13.68
C LEU A 4 17.20 21.57 -13.55
N GLY A 5 17.41 20.70 -14.53
CA GLY A 5 18.50 19.68 -14.49
C GLY A 5 18.38 18.71 -13.31
N LEU A 6 17.15 18.48 -12.81
CA LEU A 6 16.91 17.61 -11.67
C LEU A 6 17.03 16.15 -12.10
N ASP A 7 17.79 15.38 -11.36
CA ASP A 7 17.78 13.91 -11.45
C ASP A 7 16.56 13.31 -10.71
N HIS A 8 16.35 12.01 -10.86
CA HIS A 8 15.23 11.31 -10.22
C HIS A 8 15.29 11.39 -8.69
N ALA A 9 16.47 11.41 -8.07
CA ALA A 9 16.60 11.50 -6.62
C ALA A 9 16.13 12.87 -6.12
N MET A 10 16.55 13.94 -6.79
CA MET A 10 16.10 15.30 -6.50
C MET A 10 14.58 15.48 -6.74
N CYS A 11 14.07 14.91 -7.85
CA CYS A 11 12.63 14.90 -8.12
C CYS A 11 11.85 14.16 -7.02
N SER A 12 12.37 13.04 -6.53
CA SER A 12 11.77 12.27 -5.46
C SER A 12 11.76 13.04 -4.12
N GLU A 13 12.87 13.71 -3.80
CA GLU A 13 12.96 14.56 -2.60
C GLU A 13 11.92 15.67 -2.63
N TRP A 14 11.77 16.35 -3.75
CA TRP A 14 10.76 17.41 -3.92
C TRP A 14 9.33 16.87 -3.91
N ALA A 15 9.08 15.76 -4.62
CA ALA A 15 7.77 15.12 -4.64
C ALA A 15 7.31 14.66 -3.25
N ARG A 16 8.24 14.33 -2.36
CA ARG A 16 7.96 13.96 -0.98
C ARG A 16 7.27 15.07 -0.18
N VAL A 17 7.49 16.35 -0.51
CA VAL A 17 6.78 17.47 0.11
C VAL A 17 5.26 17.35 -0.08
N GLY A 18 4.85 16.80 -1.23
CA GLY A 18 3.43 16.51 -1.48
C GLY A 18 2.96 15.24 -0.76
N SER A 19 3.68 14.14 -0.88
CA SER A 19 3.39 12.88 -0.18
C SER A 19 4.52 11.86 -0.31
N ALA A 20 4.56 10.88 0.61
CA ALA A 20 5.46 9.74 0.54
C ALA A 20 5.21 8.86 -0.71
N SER A 21 3.96 8.73 -1.15
CA SER A 21 3.61 8.01 -2.38
C SER A 21 4.10 8.74 -3.63
N ALA A 22 4.00 10.06 -3.69
CA ALA A 22 4.54 10.85 -4.79
C ALA A 22 6.06 10.66 -4.94
N ALA A 23 6.80 10.66 -3.83
CA ALA A 23 8.24 10.39 -3.85
C ALA A 23 8.58 9.03 -4.46
N ARG A 24 7.83 7.98 -4.09
CA ARG A 24 8.05 6.63 -4.64
C ARG A 24 7.66 6.52 -6.11
N SER A 25 6.64 7.27 -6.54
CA SER A 25 6.15 7.23 -7.93
C SER A 25 7.12 7.82 -8.97
N ILE A 26 8.18 8.51 -8.53
CA ILE A 26 9.28 8.92 -9.41
C ILE A 26 10.03 7.69 -9.97
N PHE A 27 10.09 6.62 -9.19
CA PHE A 27 10.70 5.36 -9.59
C PHE A 27 9.62 4.31 -9.86
N GLY A 28 9.94 3.36 -10.72
CA GLY A 28 9.08 2.19 -10.98
C GLY A 28 9.49 0.98 -10.18
N GLY A 29 8.66 -0.06 -10.22
CA GLY A 29 8.94 -1.32 -9.55
C GLY A 29 8.84 -1.23 -8.02
N PHE A 30 9.81 -1.80 -7.32
CA PHE A 30 9.86 -1.83 -5.85
C PHE A 30 10.72 -0.67 -5.34
N VAL A 31 10.15 0.14 -4.47
CA VAL A 31 10.77 1.39 -4.01
C VAL A 31 10.62 1.54 -2.51
N ALA A 32 11.71 1.82 -1.82
CA ALA A 32 11.75 2.11 -0.40
C ALA A 32 11.86 3.60 -0.10
N LEU A 33 11.32 4.04 1.04
CA LEU A 33 11.66 5.31 1.66
C LEU A 33 12.63 5.04 2.80
N VAL A 34 13.82 5.62 2.76
CA VAL A 34 14.87 5.33 3.71
C VAL A 34 15.29 6.55 4.53
N PRO A 35 15.51 6.39 5.86
CA PRO A 35 16.06 7.45 6.68
C PRO A 35 17.54 7.73 6.29
N PRO A 36 18.11 8.88 6.69
CA PRO A 36 17.47 9.97 7.48
C PRO A 36 16.68 10.94 6.61
N LYS A 37 16.90 11.00 5.31
CA LYS A 37 16.28 11.98 4.42
C LYS A 37 14.87 11.59 3.98
N TRP A 38 14.51 10.34 4.10
CA TRP A 38 13.21 9.81 3.67
C TRP A 38 12.93 10.03 2.18
N TRP A 39 13.95 10.02 1.36
CA TRP A 39 13.80 9.98 -0.09
C TRP A 39 13.52 8.57 -0.57
N ALA A 40 13.01 8.45 -1.79
CA ALA A 40 12.76 7.15 -2.38
C ALA A 40 14.04 6.56 -2.99
N VAL A 41 14.27 5.28 -2.75
CA VAL A 41 15.39 4.50 -3.29
C VAL A 41 14.84 3.28 -4.01
N PRO A 42 15.18 3.06 -5.30
CA PRO A 42 14.82 1.85 -6.02
C PRO A 42 15.42 0.61 -5.34
N MET A 43 14.60 -0.40 -5.09
CA MET A 43 15.03 -1.70 -4.57
C MET A 43 15.18 -2.73 -5.68
N ALA A 44 14.16 -2.83 -6.55
CA ALA A 44 14.16 -3.73 -7.70
C ALA A 44 13.25 -3.19 -8.81
N LYS A 45 13.57 -3.53 -10.05
CA LYS A 45 12.72 -3.22 -11.20
C LYS A 45 11.44 -4.07 -11.18
N LYS A 46 10.39 -3.64 -11.88
CA LYS A 46 9.12 -4.38 -11.99
C LYS A 46 9.28 -5.79 -12.57
N GLU A 47 10.28 -5.99 -13.43
CA GLU A 47 10.59 -7.28 -14.06
C GLU A 47 11.23 -8.27 -13.09
N HIS A 48 11.77 -7.79 -11.96
CA HIS A 48 12.32 -8.67 -10.94
C HIS A 48 11.29 -9.65 -10.42
N TRP A 49 10.07 -9.16 -10.15
CA TRP A 49 8.99 -10.01 -9.65
C TRP A 49 7.64 -9.46 -10.10
N PRO A 50 7.06 -10.00 -11.17
CA PRO A 50 5.76 -9.56 -11.64
C PRO A 50 4.67 -9.81 -10.59
N LEU A 51 4.06 -8.72 -10.12
CA LEU A 51 2.89 -8.74 -9.26
C LEU A 51 1.75 -8.00 -9.91
N GLU A 52 0.51 -8.42 -9.63
CA GLU A 52 -0.69 -7.68 -9.99
C GLU A 52 -1.36 -7.11 -8.76
N VAL A 53 -2.00 -5.97 -8.94
CA VAL A 53 -2.78 -5.28 -7.90
C VAL A 53 -4.21 -5.16 -8.40
N VAL A 54 -5.13 -5.77 -7.67
CA VAL A 54 -6.56 -5.70 -7.90
C VAL A 54 -7.16 -4.76 -6.85
N VAL A 55 -7.62 -3.59 -7.25
CA VAL A 55 -8.21 -2.59 -6.37
C VAL A 55 -9.72 -2.77 -6.35
N ALA A 56 -10.29 -3.15 -5.20
CA ALA A 56 -11.73 -3.11 -4.99
C ALA A 56 -12.14 -1.71 -4.53
N VAL A 57 -12.90 -1.01 -5.38
CA VAL A 57 -13.46 0.32 -5.09
C VAL A 57 -14.75 0.14 -4.31
N THR A 58 -14.76 0.57 -3.06
CA THR A 58 -15.90 0.39 -2.13
C THR A 58 -16.61 1.71 -1.78
N ASN A 59 -16.00 2.83 -2.14
CA ASN A 59 -16.59 4.17 -1.95
C ASN A 59 -15.97 5.14 -2.96
N THR A 60 -16.76 6.06 -3.49
CA THR A 60 -16.32 7.14 -4.40
C THR A 60 -16.38 8.53 -3.77
N GLU A 61 -16.86 8.64 -2.54
CA GLU A 61 -16.95 9.90 -1.84
C GLU A 61 -15.58 10.40 -1.35
N ALA A 62 -15.47 11.71 -1.19
CA ALA A 62 -14.28 12.31 -0.59
C ALA A 62 -14.16 11.91 0.88
N LYS A 63 -12.92 11.68 1.34
CA LYS A 63 -12.66 11.37 2.75
C LYS A 63 -12.97 12.56 3.64
N GLY A 64 -13.63 12.32 4.76
CA GLY A 64 -13.89 13.35 5.77
C GLY A 64 -12.64 13.83 6.51
N VAL A 65 -11.60 12.97 6.59
CA VAL A 65 -10.30 13.29 7.22
C VAL A 65 -9.20 12.92 6.24
N SER A 66 -8.30 13.84 5.98
CA SER A 66 -7.15 13.60 5.11
C SER A 66 -6.16 12.61 5.75
N SER A 67 -5.34 11.95 4.92
CA SER A 67 -4.31 11.02 5.42
C SER A 67 -3.29 11.72 6.33
N GLY A 68 -2.90 12.95 6.00
CA GLY A 68 -1.97 13.74 6.83
C GLY A 68 -2.55 14.12 8.17
N GLU A 69 -3.79 14.61 8.20
CA GLU A 69 -4.50 14.92 9.45
C GLU A 69 -4.73 13.67 10.32
N GLY A 70 -5.15 12.56 9.69
CA GLY A 70 -5.35 11.31 10.39
C GLY A 70 -4.06 10.77 11.01
N MET A 71 -2.94 10.89 10.30
CA MET A 71 -1.62 10.47 10.78
C MET A 71 -1.13 11.32 11.96
N GLU A 72 -1.31 12.64 11.89
CA GLU A 72 -0.91 13.55 12.97
C GLU A 72 -1.78 13.33 14.22
N ARG A 73 -3.09 13.16 14.06
CA ARG A 73 -3.98 12.81 15.16
C ARG A 73 -3.54 11.50 15.83
N SER A 74 -3.23 10.49 15.03
CA SER A 74 -2.78 9.18 15.52
C SER A 74 -1.46 9.29 16.28
N ARG A 75 -0.52 10.06 15.76
CA ARG A 75 0.78 10.33 16.41
C ARG A 75 0.63 10.96 17.79
N LEU A 76 -0.28 11.90 17.92
CA LEU A 76 -0.49 12.65 19.15
C LEU A 76 -1.32 11.90 20.21
N THR A 77 -2.22 11.02 19.78
CA THR A 77 -3.26 10.52 20.69
C THR A 77 -3.35 8.99 20.81
N SER A 78 -2.80 8.22 19.84
CA SER A 78 -2.88 6.77 19.91
C SER A 78 -1.84 6.19 20.88
N PRO A 79 -2.26 5.36 21.86
CA PRO A 79 -1.33 4.70 22.79
C PRO A 79 -0.43 3.68 22.09
N TYR A 80 -0.78 3.23 20.88
CA TYR A 80 -0.03 2.22 20.13
C TYR A 80 0.95 2.80 19.11
N TYR A 81 0.99 4.12 18.93
CA TYR A 81 1.84 4.75 17.92
C TYR A 81 3.33 4.40 18.11
N ASN A 82 3.84 4.51 19.34
CA ASN A 82 5.25 4.20 19.62
C ASN A 82 5.58 2.71 19.47
N ALA A 83 4.63 1.81 19.74
CA ALA A 83 4.81 0.39 19.51
C ALA A 83 4.94 0.08 18.01
N TRP A 84 4.08 0.68 17.19
CA TRP A 84 4.16 0.57 15.74
C TRP A 84 5.50 1.08 15.18
N LEU A 85 5.99 2.22 15.65
CA LEU A 85 7.30 2.75 15.23
C LEU A 85 8.47 1.81 15.58
N ARG A 86 8.44 1.16 16.74
CA ARG A 86 9.51 0.22 17.13
C ARG A 86 9.58 -0.98 16.19
N ASP A 87 8.43 -1.46 15.72
CA ASP A 87 8.35 -2.63 14.84
C ASP A 87 8.69 -2.31 13.38
N ALA A 88 8.56 -1.04 12.97
CA ALA A 88 8.64 -0.65 11.56
C ALA A 88 9.97 -1.02 10.88
N ALA A 89 11.09 -0.97 11.61
CA ALA A 89 12.40 -1.35 11.07
C ALA A 89 12.50 -2.86 10.78
N ALA A 90 11.96 -3.70 11.66
CA ALA A 90 11.92 -5.14 11.47
C ALA A 90 10.96 -5.52 10.32
N ASP A 91 9.79 -4.90 10.26
CA ASP A 91 8.83 -5.09 9.15
C ASP A 91 9.48 -4.69 7.81
N PHE A 92 10.25 -3.59 7.77
CA PHE A 92 10.97 -3.17 6.56
C PHE A 92 12.02 -4.19 6.13
N THR A 93 12.82 -4.72 7.06
CA THR A 93 13.82 -5.76 6.76
C THR A 93 13.15 -7.01 6.19
N THR A 94 12.12 -7.52 6.88
CA THR A 94 11.36 -8.70 6.42
C THR A 94 10.77 -8.48 5.03
N THR A 95 10.21 -7.29 4.77
CA THR A 95 9.66 -6.94 3.45
C THR A 95 10.75 -6.94 2.38
N SER A 96 11.92 -6.37 2.69
CA SER A 96 13.05 -6.29 1.75
C SER A 96 13.60 -7.67 1.39
N ASP A 97 13.72 -8.54 2.38
CA ASP A 97 14.19 -9.93 2.20
C ASP A 97 13.17 -10.74 1.38
N ALA A 98 11.87 -10.59 1.67
CA ALA A 98 10.80 -11.26 0.94
C ALA A 98 10.75 -10.82 -0.54
N ILE A 99 10.94 -9.52 -0.84
CA ILE A 99 11.02 -9.04 -2.22
C ILE A 99 12.25 -9.59 -2.92
N SER A 100 13.41 -9.59 -2.26
CA SER A 100 14.67 -10.08 -2.84
C SER A 100 14.62 -11.56 -3.19
N SER A 101 14.03 -12.36 -2.30
CA SER A 101 13.87 -13.81 -2.47
C SER A 101 12.61 -14.23 -3.23
N LYS A 102 11.71 -13.30 -3.53
CA LYS A 102 10.37 -13.54 -4.12
C LYS A 102 9.51 -14.48 -3.28
N ASP A 103 9.63 -14.37 -1.96
CA ASP A 103 8.80 -15.12 -1.01
C ASP A 103 7.44 -14.44 -0.84
N PHE A 104 6.44 -14.94 -1.60
CA PHE A 104 5.10 -14.36 -1.61
C PHE A 104 4.39 -14.52 -0.27
N ALA A 105 4.59 -15.64 0.41
CA ALA A 105 3.96 -15.90 1.70
C ALA A 105 4.51 -14.95 2.78
N ALA A 106 5.83 -14.78 2.85
CA ALA A 106 6.46 -13.83 3.77
C ALA A 106 6.07 -12.38 3.47
N LEU A 107 6.07 -11.99 2.17
CA LEU A 107 5.63 -10.65 1.77
C LEU A 107 4.17 -10.38 2.17
N GLY A 108 3.27 -11.31 1.89
CA GLY A 108 1.86 -11.19 2.24
C GLY A 108 1.65 -11.07 3.75
N ALA A 109 2.32 -11.90 4.53
CA ALA A 109 2.22 -11.89 5.99
C ALA A 109 2.66 -10.55 6.58
N VAL A 110 3.83 -10.04 6.18
CA VAL A 110 4.34 -8.76 6.71
C VAL A 110 3.52 -7.57 6.21
N ALA A 111 3.07 -7.57 4.97
CA ALA A 111 2.27 -6.48 4.39
C ALA A 111 0.89 -6.36 5.06
N GLU A 112 0.18 -7.48 5.26
CA GLU A 112 -1.09 -7.48 5.99
C GLU A 112 -0.91 -7.05 7.44
N LEU A 113 0.11 -7.57 8.13
CA LEU A 113 0.39 -7.19 9.52
C LEU A 113 0.72 -5.70 9.64
N SER A 114 1.56 -5.17 8.78
CA SER A 114 1.91 -3.74 8.74
C SER A 114 0.69 -2.86 8.47
N CYS A 115 -0.18 -3.26 7.54
CA CYS A 115 -1.46 -2.61 7.28
C CYS A 115 -2.35 -2.60 8.53
N LEU A 116 -2.53 -3.74 9.19
CA LEU A 116 -3.35 -3.86 10.39
C LEU A 116 -2.79 -3.05 11.57
N LYS A 117 -1.46 -3.03 11.76
CA LYS A 117 -0.80 -2.17 12.77
C LYS A 117 -1.13 -0.70 12.54
N MET A 118 -0.99 -0.20 11.30
CA MET A 118 -1.30 1.18 10.95
C MET A 118 -2.77 1.52 11.24
N HIS A 119 -3.69 0.67 10.85
CA HIS A 119 -5.13 0.89 11.11
C HIS A 119 -5.48 0.78 12.61
N SER A 120 -4.82 -0.09 13.37
CA SER A 120 -4.99 -0.17 14.83
C SER A 120 -4.58 1.14 15.52
N VAL A 121 -3.51 1.78 15.05
CA VAL A 121 -3.09 3.11 15.53
C VAL A 121 -4.16 4.16 15.24
N MET A 122 -4.77 4.14 14.06
CA MET A 122 -5.86 5.07 13.70
C MET A 122 -7.14 4.80 14.50
N LEU A 123 -7.53 3.54 14.64
CA LEU A 123 -8.72 3.13 15.40
C LEU A 123 -8.64 3.52 16.88
N THR A 124 -7.44 3.63 17.44
CA THR A 124 -7.20 4.00 18.85
C THR A 124 -6.82 5.46 19.04
N SER A 125 -6.83 6.27 17.98
CA SER A 125 -6.67 7.73 18.08
C SER A 125 -7.88 8.40 18.74
N GLN A 126 -7.70 9.62 19.22
CA GLN A 126 -8.75 10.41 19.85
C GLN A 126 -8.92 11.75 19.14
N PRO A 127 -10.08 12.03 18.52
CA PRO A 127 -11.21 11.09 18.30
C PRO A 127 -10.83 9.91 17.40
N THR A 128 -11.52 8.78 17.59
CA THR A 128 -11.31 7.56 16.80
C THR A 128 -11.42 7.83 15.30
N LEU A 129 -10.53 7.23 14.53
CA LEU A 129 -10.52 7.33 13.08
C LEU A 129 -10.59 5.93 12.46
N SER A 130 -11.63 5.68 11.67
CA SER A 130 -11.77 4.48 10.85
C SER A 130 -12.01 4.88 9.40
N TYR A 131 -11.20 4.31 8.51
CA TYR A 131 -11.43 4.43 7.07
C TYR A 131 -12.18 3.22 6.50
N TRP A 132 -12.27 2.13 7.26
CA TRP A 132 -12.90 0.91 6.78
C TRP A 132 -14.42 1.01 6.80
N THR A 133 -15.02 0.50 5.75
CA THR A 133 -16.45 0.29 5.61
C THR A 133 -16.78 -1.20 5.78
N PRO A 134 -18.06 -1.59 5.93
CA PRO A 134 -18.43 -3.01 5.88
C PRO A 134 -17.92 -3.73 4.62
N ALA A 135 -17.94 -3.05 3.47
CA ALA A 135 -17.40 -3.58 2.22
C ALA A 135 -15.88 -3.80 2.28
N SER A 136 -15.15 -2.91 2.96
CA SER A 136 -13.69 -3.10 3.17
C SER A 136 -13.42 -4.39 3.94
N ILE A 137 -14.16 -4.65 5.01
CA ILE A 137 -14.04 -5.88 5.81
C ILE A 137 -14.41 -7.10 4.98
N ALA A 138 -15.54 -7.06 4.25
CA ALA A 138 -15.96 -8.16 3.38
C ALA A 138 -14.90 -8.51 2.30
N CYS A 139 -14.23 -7.49 1.74
CA CYS A 139 -13.14 -7.72 0.80
C CYS A 139 -11.91 -8.35 1.45
N MET A 140 -11.52 -7.94 2.68
CA MET A 140 -10.42 -8.57 3.41
C MET A 140 -10.72 -10.04 3.71
N ASP A 141 -11.94 -10.36 4.13
CA ASP A 141 -12.35 -11.74 4.38
C ASP A 141 -12.34 -12.55 3.08
N ARG A 142 -12.85 -11.98 1.97
CA ARG A 142 -12.80 -12.65 0.67
C ARG A 142 -11.37 -12.93 0.20
N VAL A 143 -10.41 -12.03 0.46
CA VAL A 143 -8.99 -12.27 0.15
C VAL A 143 -8.44 -13.43 0.99
N ARG A 144 -8.82 -13.53 2.27
CA ARG A 144 -8.42 -14.67 3.13
C ARG A 144 -9.00 -16.00 2.63
N ASP A 145 -10.26 -16.00 2.21
CA ASP A 145 -10.90 -17.18 1.62
C ASP A 145 -10.17 -17.64 0.35
N LEU A 146 -9.88 -16.71 -0.57
CA LEU A 146 -9.12 -17.02 -1.79
C LEU A 146 -7.75 -17.63 -1.49
N ARG A 147 -7.06 -17.13 -0.47
CA ARG A 147 -5.80 -17.72 -0.02
C ARG A 147 -5.99 -19.12 0.53
N ALA A 148 -7.04 -19.38 1.29
CA ALA A 148 -7.39 -20.72 1.77
C ALA A 148 -7.79 -21.66 0.62
N GLU A 149 -8.34 -21.13 -0.48
CA GLU A 149 -8.63 -21.83 -1.73
C GLU A 149 -7.36 -22.12 -2.57
N GLY A 150 -6.18 -21.64 -2.14
CA GLY A 150 -4.88 -21.91 -2.78
C GLY A 150 -4.43 -20.81 -3.76
N HIS A 151 -5.05 -19.63 -3.75
CA HIS A 151 -4.59 -18.49 -4.56
C HIS A 151 -3.51 -17.70 -3.84
N ASP A 152 -2.46 -17.32 -4.57
CA ASP A 152 -1.43 -16.39 -4.08
C ASP A 152 -1.98 -14.97 -4.08
N VAL A 153 -2.49 -14.54 -2.94
CA VAL A 153 -3.08 -13.21 -2.74
C VAL A 153 -2.96 -12.76 -1.29
N PHE A 154 -2.70 -11.46 -1.10
CA PHE A 154 -2.81 -10.77 0.19
C PHE A 154 -3.44 -9.39 0.00
N PHE A 155 -3.89 -8.76 1.07
CA PHE A 155 -4.44 -7.41 0.98
C PHE A 155 -3.54 -6.36 1.65
N THR A 156 -3.69 -5.13 1.19
CA THR A 156 -3.24 -3.94 1.91
C THR A 156 -4.26 -2.82 1.75
N VAL A 157 -4.29 -1.90 2.71
CA VAL A 157 -5.23 -0.79 2.74
C VAL A 157 -4.49 0.46 3.20
N ASP A 158 -4.55 1.52 2.39
CA ASP A 158 -4.05 2.84 2.78
C ASP A 158 -5.07 3.56 3.69
N ALA A 159 -4.83 4.83 3.99
CA ALA A 159 -5.79 5.70 4.67
C ALA A 159 -7.01 5.98 3.76
N GLY A 160 -7.86 4.99 3.60
CA GLY A 160 -9.07 5.01 2.77
C GLY A 160 -9.80 3.67 2.81
N PRO A 161 -10.98 3.56 2.19
CA PRO A 161 -11.82 2.35 2.24
C PRO A 161 -11.45 1.30 1.18
N GLN A 162 -10.61 1.66 0.20
CA GLN A 162 -10.33 0.81 -0.97
C GLN A 162 -9.36 -0.31 -0.61
N ILE A 163 -9.71 -1.55 -0.94
CA ILE A 163 -8.83 -2.70 -0.75
C ILE A 163 -7.94 -2.88 -1.97
N LYS A 164 -6.65 -3.06 -1.74
CA LYS A 164 -5.69 -3.48 -2.76
C LYS A 164 -5.33 -4.93 -2.48
N ALA A 165 -5.84 -5.84 -3.30
CA ALA A 165 -5.41 -7.23 -3.29
C ALA A 165 -4.20 -7.37 -4.21
N VAL A 166 -3.06 -7.72 -3.62
CA VAL A 166 -1.82 -7.97 -4.35
C VAL A 166 -1.72 -9.48 -4.59
N CYS A 167 -1.46 -9.89 -5.82
CA CYS A 167 -1.44 -11.31 -6.18
C CYS A 167 -0.39 -11.64 -7.24
N LEU A 168 -0.08 -12.92 -7.37
CA LEU A 168 0.64 -13.40 -8.54
C LEU A 168 -0.26 -13.36 -9.78
N PRO A 169 0.30 -13.20 -10.99
CA PRO A 169 -0.47 -13.12 -12.23
C PRO A 169 -1.41 -14.31 -12.45
N SER A 170 -1.01 -15.50 -11.99
CA SER A 170 -1.84 -16.73 -12.06
C SER A 170 -3.15 -16.63 -11.29
N SER A 171 -3.20 -15.85 -10.21
CA SER A 171 -4.38 -15.67 -9.34
C SER A 171 -5.22 -14.47 -9.72
N ALA A 172 -4.72 -13.55 -10.55
CA ALA A 172 -5.32 -12.24 -10.78
C ALA A 172 -6.75 -12.28 -11.32
N ASN A 173 -7.07 -13.21 -12.21
CA ASN A 173 -8.42 -13.36 -12.76
C ASN A 173 -9.42 -13.80 -11.68
N ALA A 174 -9.07 -14.82 -10.88
CA ALA A 174 -9.91 -15.31 -9.79
C ALA A 174 -10.12 -14.23 -8.72
N VAL A 175 -9.05 -13.50 -8.35
CA VAL A 175 -9.10 -12.40 -7.39
C VAL A 175 -10.03 -11.28 -7.88
N ALA A 176 -9.87 -10.84 -9.14
CA ALA A 176 -10.70 -9.77 -9.70
C ALA A 176 -12.18 -10.18 -9.78
N GLU A 177 -12.46 -11.40 -10.21
CA GLU A 177 -13.84 -11.93 -10.27
C GLU A 177 -14.46 -12.02 -8.89
N ALA A 178 -13.75 -12.57 -7.91
CA ALA A 178 -14.25 -12.73 -6.56
C ALA A 178 -14.53 -11.37 -5.88
N LEU A 179 -13.62 -10.42 -6.01
CA LEU A 179 -13.80 -9.08 -5.46
C LEU A 179 -14.94 -8.32 -6.13
N SER A 180 -15.13 -8.48 -7.45
CA SER A 180 -16.24 -7.83 -8.15
C SER A 180 -17.63 -8.29 -7.68
N LYS A 181 -17.71 -9.50 -7.12
CA LYS A 181 -18.94 -10.09 -6.56
C LYS A 181 -19.09 -9.84 -5.06
N THR A 182 -18.11 -9.23 -4.41
CA THR A 182 -18.16 -8.95 -2.97
C THR A 182 -19.15 -7.84 -2.69
N PRO A 183 -20.05 -8.00 -1.72
CA PRO A 183 -21.07 -6.99 -1.40
C PRO A 183 -20.45 -5.63 -1.06
N GLY A 184 -20.98 -4.57 -1.68
CA GLY A 184 -20.52 -3.19 -1.50
C GLY A 184 -19.30 -2.79 -2.35
N VAL A 185 -18.78 -3.67 -3.19
CA VAL A 185 -17.80 -3.32 -4.23
C VAL A 185 -18.52 -2.68 -5.41
N ILE A 186 -18.11 -1.47 -5.77
CA ILE A 186 -18.68 -0.66 -6.85
C ILE A 186 -17.99 -0.98 -8.18
N ASN A 187 -16.67 -1.15 -8.13
CA ASN A 187 -15.84 -1.41 -9.31
C ASN A 187 -14.55 -2.13 -8.91
N VAL A 188 -13.93 -2.80 -9.86
CA VAL A 188 -12.63 -3.42 -9.71
C VAL A 188 -11.67 -2.88 -10.76
N ILE A 189 -10.50 -2.42 -10.34
CA ILE A 189 -9.45 -1.91 -11.21
C ILE A 189 -8.25 -2.86 -11.11
N ARG A 190 -7.74 -3.33 -12.24
CA ARG A 190 -6.51 -4.13 -12.28
C ARG A 190 -5.35 -3.29 -12.76
N SER A 191 -4.19 -3.51 -12.16
CA SER A 191 -2.93 -2.87 -12.50
C SER A 191 -1.77 -3.83 -12.25
N THR A 192 -0.65 -3.55 -12.90
CA THR A 192 0.64 -4.18 -12.60
C THR A 192 1.56 -3.19 -11.92
N LEU A 193 2.76 -3.60 -11.54
CA LEU A 193 3.80 -2.68 -11.10
C LEU A 193 4.13 -1.70 -12.23
N GLY A 194 4.11 -0.41 -11.91
CA GLY A 194 4.31 0.66 -12.88
C GLY A 194 5.78 0.92 -13.22
N ASP A 195 5.96 1.64 -14.32
CA ASP A 195 7.21 2.33 -14.62
C ASP A 195 7.33 3.61 -13.78
N GLY A 196 8.54 4.16 -13.69
CA GLY A 196 8.77 5.46 -13.06
C GLY A 196 8.15 6.61 -13.86
N ALA A 197 8.11 7.77 -13.23
CA ALA A 197 7.65 8.99 -13.88
C ALA A 197 8.53 9.31 -15.10
N ARG A 198 7.89 9.75 -16.19
CA ARG A 198 8.57 10.16 -17.42
C ARG A 198 7.87 11.37 -18.03
N VAL A 199 8.65 12.19 -18.72
CA VAL A 199 8.09 13.26 -19.57
C VAL A 199 7.54 12.60 -20.82
N LEU A 200 6.31 12.95 -21.19
CA LEU A 200 5.73 12.57 -22.48
C LEU A 200 6.10 13.68 -23.49
N GLU A 201 6.64 13.28 -24.63
CA GLU A 201 6.91 14.17 -25.77
C GLU A 201 5.62 14.50 -26.54
#